data_677da3d3d3f8038e5e4d60bd4ea3e60b
#
_entry.id   677da3d3d3f8038e5e4d60bd4ea3e60b
#
_cell.length_a   1.000
_cell.length_b   1.000
_cell.length_c   1.000
_cell.angle_alpha   90.00
_cell.angle_beta   90.00
_cell.angle_gamma   90.00
#
_symmetry.space_group_name_H-M   'P 1'
#
loop_
_entity.id
_entity.type
_entity.pdbx_description
1 polymer ?
#
loop_
_entity_poly.entity_id
_entity_poly.type
_entity_poly.pdbx_seq_one_letter_code
_entity_poly.pdbx_strand_id
1 'polypeptide(L)'
;MSEYTAHHVGVTVSDLDRAVSFYRDTLGLELLSRFEVGGEAFATGVAVPGARAEFAHLDAGTVRLELVSYDSTGESATETGSEPRIDVSGTTHIGLTVDDVHARYRELPADAETLSEPQTTESGTTIFFIRDPEQNLVEILSP
;
A
#
# COMPACT_ATOMS: atom_id res chain seq x y z
N MET A 1 0.89 -28.45 -3.44
CA MET A 1 1.77 -27.32 -3.15
C MET A 1 2.00 -26.53 -4.42
N SER A 2 1.92 -25.22 -4.35
CA SER A 2 2.09 -24.36 -5.55
C SER A 2 3.59 -24.23 -5.89
N GLU A 3 3.88 -24.14 -7.18
CA GLU A 3 5.21 -23.77 -7.66
C GLU A 3 5.48 -22.27 -7.51
N TYR A 4 4.45 -21.50 -7.18
CA TYR A 4 4.55 -20.05 -7.03
C TYR A 4 4.60 -19.64 -5.58
N THR A 5 5.46 -18.68 -5.28
CA THR A 5 5.60 -18.10 -3.95
C THR A 5 5.43 -16.58 -4.07
N ALA A 6 4.66 -15.99 -3.18
CA ALA A 6 4.47 -14.54 -3.18
C ALA A 6 5.81 -13.85 -2.86
N HIS A 7 6.18 -12.90 -3.69
CA HIS A 7 7.41 -12.11 -3.52
C HIS A 7 7.11 -10.73 -2.95
N HIS A 8 6.16 -10.03 -3.57
CA HIS A 8 5.79 -8.67 -3.14
C HIS A 8 4.35 -8.36 -3.53
N VAL A 9 3.82 -7.32 -2.89
CA VAL A 9 2.59 -6.65 -3.31
C VAL A 9 3.01 -5.29 -3.83
N GLY A 10 2.67 -4.98 -5.08
CA GLY A 10 3.06 -3.72 -5.72
C GLY A 10 1.94 -2.69 -5.67
N VAL A 11 2.29 -1.47 -5.29
CA VAL A 11 1.37 -0.33 -5.26
C VAL A 11 2.01 0.82 -6.03
N THR A 12 1.36 1.24 -7.11
CA THR A 12 1.83 2.39 -7.90
C THR A 12 1.35 3.68 -7.25
N VAL A 13 2.29 4.59 -7.05
CA VAL A 13 2.03 5.88 -6.40
C VAL A 13 2.60 7.02 -7.26
N SER A 14 2.07 8.21 -7.11
CA SER A 14 2.57 9.38 -7.82
C SER A 14 3.72 10.08 -7.07
N ASP A 15 3.72 9.99 -5.73
CA ASP A 15 4.72 10.61 -4.86
C ASP A 15 5.32 9.55 -3.95
N LEU A 16 6.49 9.03 -4.34
CA LEU A 16 7.14 7.94 -3.62
C LEU A 16 7.59 8.37 -2.21
N ASP A 17 8.13 9.57 -2.07
CA ASP A 17 8.59 10.05 -0.77
C ASP A 17 7.45 10.13 0.24
N ARG A 18 6.32 10.66 -0.18
CA ARG A 18 5.12 10.75 0.66
C ARG A 18 4.58 9.37 1.02
N ALA A 19 4.54 8.46 0.05
CA ALA A 19 4.10 7.09 0.29
C ALA A 19 5.03 6.36 1.26
N VAL A 20 6.34 6.46 1.07
CA VAL A 20 7.33 5.85 1.97
C VAL A 20 7.16 6.38 3.39
N SER A 21 6.99 7.70 3.55
CA SER A 21 6.78 8.29 4.88
C SER A 21 5.55 7.71 5.56
N PHE A 22 4.47 7.52 4.84
CA PHE A 22 3.25 6.93 5.40
C PHE A 22 3.49 5.49 5.89
N TYR A 23 4.00 4.63 5.01
CA TYR A 23 4.16 3.20 5.36
C TYR A 23 5.24 2.98 6.40
N ARG A 24 6.31 3.77 6.37
CA ARG A 24 7.41 3.67 7.34
C ARG A 24 7.06 4.35 8.67
N ASP A 25 6.60 5.61 8.63
CA ASP A 25 6.47 6.43 9.84
C ASP A 25 5.10 6.28 10.49
N THR A 26 4.01 6.22 9.71
CA THR A 26 2.67 6.05 10.25
C THR A 26 2.35 4.59 10.57
N LEU A 27 2.68 3.66 9.67
CA LEU A 27 2.40 2.24 9.87
C LEU A 27 3.56 1.47 10.49
N GLY A 28 4.77 2.01 10.48
CA GLY A 28 5.92 1.40 11.15
C GLY A 28 6.61 0.28 10.37
N LEU A 29 6.43 0.21 9.05
CA LEU A 29 7.12 -0.78 8.24
C LEU A 29 8.57 -0.37 7.98
N GLU A 30 9.49 -1.32 8.12
CA GLU A 30 10.91 -1.05 7.87
C GLU A 30 11.17 -0.86 6.38
N LEU A 31 11.84 0.24 6.02
CA LEU A 31 12.30 0.47 4.65
C LEU A 31 13.55 -0.39 4.42
N LEU A 32 13.45 -1.31 3.45
CA LEU A 32 14.55 -2.23 3.12
C LEU A 32 15.50 -1.67 2.08
N SER A 33 14.95 -1.02 1.04
CA SER A 33 15.76 -0.47 -0.05
C SER A 33 14.97 0.50 -0.90
N ARG A 34 15.69 1.38 -1.59
CA ARG A 34 15.16 2.23 -2.66
C ARG A 34 16.11 2.10 -3.84
N PHE A 35 15.54 2.05 -5.06
CA PHE A 35 16.33 1.90 -6.26
C PHE A 35 15.54 2.35 -7.47
N GLU A 36 16.26 2.62 -8.58
CA GLU A 36 15.66 2.94 -9.86
C GLU A 36 15.83 1.78 -10.82
N VAL A 37 14.85 1.60 -11.69
CA VAL A 37 14.91 0.67 -12.81
C VAL A 37 14.48 1.39 -14.08
N GLY A 38 15.21 1.15 -15.15
CA GLY A 38 14.89 1.69 -16.46
C GLY A 38 15.52 0.81 -17.54
N GLY A 39 15.43 1.27 -18.78
CA GLY A 39 15.99 0.57 -19.92
C GLY A 39 14.96 -0.19 -20.71
N GLU A 40 15.38 -0.68 -21.88
CA GLU A 40 14.48 -1.27 -22.86
C GLU A 40 13.79 -2.55 -22.35
N ALA A 41 14.51 -3.41 -21.66
CA ALA A 41 13.95 -4.64 -21.13
C ALA A 41 12.85 -4.37 -20.11
N PHE A 42 13.09 -3.42 -19.21
CA PHE A 42 12.08 -3.02 -18.21
C PHE A 42 10.85 -2.43 -18.90
N ALA A 43 11.07 -1.48 -19.83
CA ALA A 43 9.97 -0.83 -20.56
C ALA A 43 9.11 -1.85 -21.31
N THR A 44 9.77 -2.82 -21.95
CA THR A 44 9.07 -3.90 -22.64
C THR A 44 8.30 -4.77 -21.67
N GLY A 45 8.91 -5.12 -20.53
CA GLY A 45 8.30 -5.99 -19.52
C GLY A 45 7.06 -5.41 -18.88
N VAL A 46 7.03 -4.11 -18.65
CA VAL A 46 5.86 -3.42 -18.06
C VAL A 46 4.93 -2.83 -19.14
N ALA A 47 5.29 -2.96 -20.41
CA ALA A 47 4.52 -2.46 -21.55
C ALA A 47 4.27 -0.94 -21.49
N VAL A 48 5.26 -0.19 -21.01
CA VAL A 48 5.24 1.26 -21.01
C VAL A 48 6.50 1.75 -21.75
N PRO A 49 6.34 2.28 -22.96
CA PRO A 49 7.51 2.72 -23.75
C PRO A 49 8.36 3.75 -23.02
N GLY A 50 9.66 3.49 -22.95
CA GLY A 50 10.60 4.38 -22.30
C GLY A 50 10.51 4.42 -20.79
N ALA A 51 9.83 3.47 -20.16
CA ALA A 51 9.58 3.48 -18.71
C ALA A 51 10.87 3.54 -17.91
N ARG A 52 10.85 4.43 -16.91
CA ARG A 52 11.77 4.46 -15.78
C ARG A 52 10.96 4.61 -14.53
N ALA A 53 11.38 3.97 -13.45
CA ALA A 53 10.63 4.01 -12.21
C ALA A 53 11.56 4.00 -11.00
N GLU A 54 11.11 4.65 -9.93
CA GLU A 54 11.70 4.52 -8.60
C GLU A 54 10.89 3.54 -7.77
N PHE A 55 11.60 2.70 -7.03
CA PHE A 55 11.02 1.66 -6.19
C PHE A 55 11.43 1.86 -4.75
N ALA A 56 10.55 1.50 -3.84
CA ALA A 56 10.86 1.35 -2.43
C ALA A 56 10.32 0.01 -1.96
N HIS A 57 11.16 -0.79 -1.32
CA HIS A 57 10.75 -2.05 -0.70
C HIS A 57 10.67 -1.89 0.81
N LEU A 58 9.52 -2.24 1.39
CA LEU A 58 9.31 -2.23 2.83
C LEU A 58 8.98 -3.65 3.30
N ASP A 59 9.37 -3.94 4.53
CA ASP A 59 9.16 -5.26 5.13
C ASP A 59 7.72 -5.38 5.62
N ALA A 60 6.94 -6.26 4.99
CA ALA A 60 5.58 -6.58 5.42
C ALA A 60 5.50 -8.00 6.02
N GLY A 61 6.61 -8.52 6.50
CA GLY A 61 6.69 -9.85 7.12
C GLY A 61 6.95 -10.95 6.09
N THR A 62 5.90 -11.65 5.69
CA THR A 62 6.02 -12.77 4.75
C THR A 62 6.17 -12.34 3.29
N VAL A 63 5.82 -11.10 2.96
CA VAL A 63 6.03 -10.51 1.63
C VAL A 63 6.61 -9.11 1.79
N ARG A 64 7.13 -8.56 0.71
CA ARG A 64 7.53 -7.15 0.66
C ARG A 64 6.37 -6.31 0.15
N LEU A 65 6.24 -5.10 0.68
CA LEU A 65 5.44 -4.08 0.05
C LEU A 65 6.35 -3.31 -0.90
N GLU A 66 6.01 -3.29 -2.19
CA GLU A 66 6.75 -2.57 -3.21
C GLU A 66 5.96 -1.33 -3.61
N LEU A 67 6.49 -0.17 -3.28
CA LEU A 67 5.94 1.10 -3.76
C LEU A 67 6.71 1.48 -5.01
N VAL A 68 6.00 1.88 -6.05
CA VAL A 68 6.63 2.23 -7.33
C VAL A 68 6.03 3.51 -7.88
N SER A 69 6.91 4.41 -8.30
CA SER A 69 6.52 5.63 -9.00
C SER A 69 7.23 5.66 -10.35
N TYR A 70 6.43 5.63 -11.41
CA TYR A 70 6.95 5.73 -12.77
C TYR A 70 7.10 7.20 -13.16
N ASP A 71 8.08 7.51 -14.00
CA ASP A 71 8.23 8.88 -14.54
C ASP A 71 6.95 9.35 -15.23
N SER A 72 6.19 8.40 -15.77
CA SER A 72 4.92 8.65 -16.46
C SER A 72 3.69 8.46 -15.57
N THR A 73 3.85 8.25 -14.25
CA THR A 73 2.71 8.08 -13.36
C THR A 73 1.82 9.32 -13.41
N GLY A 74 0.53 9.09 -13.70
CA GLY A 74 -0.46 10.15 -13.75
C GLY A 74 -0.99 10.52 -12.37
N GLU A 75 -2.07 11.30 -12.38
CA GLU A 75 -2.73 11.71 -11.15
C GLU A 75 -3.36 10.53 -10.41
N SER A 76 -3.38 10.58 -9.09
CA SER A 76 -4.10 9.60 -8.28
C SER A 76 -5.60 9.78 -8.42
N ALA A 77 -6.38 8.76 -8.01
CA ALA A 77 -7.84 8.85 -8.01
C ALA A 77 -8.35 10.03 -7.19
N THR A 78 -7.65 10.40 -6.12
CA THR A 78 -7.97 11.56 -5.28
C THR A 78 -7.87 12.86 -6.06
N GLU A 79 -6.83 13.00 -6.87
CA GLU A 79 -6.59 14.20 -7.67
C GLU A 79 -7.64 14.36 -8.76
N THR A 80 -8.22 13.26 -9.21
CA THR A 80 -9.32 13.29 -10.19
C THR A 80 -10.68 13.49 -9.54
N GLY A 81 -10.74 13.61 -8.21
CA GLY A 81 -11.99 13.82 -7.47
C GLY A 81 -12.77 12.55 -7.17
N SER A 82 -12.21 11.37 -7.46
CA SER A 82 -12.83 10.07 -7.19
C SER A 82 -12.14 9.39 -6.03
N GLU A 83 -12.88 9.03 -4.97
CA GLU A 83 -12.37 8.19 -3.91
C GLU A 83 -12.63 6.73 -4.25
N PRO A 84 -11.58 5.85 -4.28
CA PRO A 84 -11.79 4.44 -4.52
C PRO A 84 -12.68 3.81 -3.44
N ARG A 85 -13.66 3.02 -3.87
CA ARG A 85 -14.52 2.25 -2.97
C ARG A 85 -14.03 0.81 -2.94
N ILE A 86 -14.04 0.23 -1.76
CA ILE A 86 -13.55 -1.13 -1.55
C ILE A 86 -14.38 -2.19 -2.29
N ASP A 87 -15.64 -1.89 -2.57
CA ASP A 87 -16.57 -2.83 -3.20
C ASP A 87 -16.60 -2.77 -4.74
N VAL A 88 -15.69 -1.99 -5.33
CA VAL A 88 -15.58 -1.90 -6.79
C VAL A 88 -14.60 -2.94 -7.30
N SER A 89 -15.00 -3.71 -8.32
CA SER A 89 -14.13 -4.71 -8.93
C SER A 89 -12.81 -4.10 -9.38
N GLY A 90 -11.70 -4.75 -9.05
CA GLY A 90 -10.36 -4.28 -9.34
C GLY A 90 -9.70 -3.53 -8.19
N THR A 91 -10.46 -3.12 -7.18
CA THR A 91 -9.90 -2.52 -5.97
C THR A 91 -9.17 -3.59 -5.17
N THR A 92 -7.96 -3.26 -4.73
CA THR A 92 -7.12 -4.15 -3.93
C THR A 92 -6.72 -3.45 -2.63
N HIS A 93 -6.36 -4.25 -1.64
CA HIS A 93 -5.78 -3.74 -0.40
C HIS A 93 -4.78 -4.74 0.14
N ILE A 94 -3.86 -4.26 0.97
CA ILE A 94 -2.96 -5.11 1.75
C ILE A 94 -3.51 -5.22 3.16
N GLY A 95 -3.48 -6.42 3.74
CA GLY A 95 -3.85 -6.64 5.14
C GLY A 95 -2.63 -6.83 6.00
N LEU A 96 -2.56 -6.10 7.10
CA LEU A 96 -1.45 -6.15 8.05
C LEU A 96 -1.98 -6.58 9.42
N THR A 97 -1.45 -7.68 9.94
CA THR A 97 -1.85 -8.20 11.24
C THR A 97 -1.09 -7.48 12.34
N VAL A 98 -1.80 -7.11 13.39
CA VAL A 98 -1.23 -6.51 14.60
C VAL A 98 -1.77 -7.22 15.83
N ASP A 99 -1.08 -7.08 16.96
CA ASP A 99 -1.53 -7.71 18.21
C ASP A 99 -2.75 -6.99 18.80
N ASP A 100 -2.76 -5.65 18.74
CA ASP A 100 -3.83 -4.85 19.34
C ASP A 100 -4.29 -3.77 18.34
N VAL A 101 -5.40 -4.06 17.66
CA VAL A 101 -5.98 -3.17 16.65
C VAL A 101 -6.42 -1.86 17.28
N HIS A 102 -7.04 -1.90 18.47
CA HIS A 102 -7.50 -0.69 19.16
C HIS A 102 -6.34 0.22 19.53
N ALA A 103 -5.22 -0.35 20.00
CA ALA A 103 -4.03 0.42 20.32
C ALA A 103 -3.47 1.10 19.07
N ARG A 104 -3.39 0.36 17.96
CA ARG A 104 -2.91 0.94 16.69
C ARG A 104 -3.80 2.09 16.24
N TYR A 105 -5.10 1.92 16.34
CA TYR A 105 -6.05 2.98 15.98
C TYR A 105 -5.84 4.25 16.82
N ARG A 106 -5.70 4.09 18.14
CA ARG A 106 -5.49 5.24 19.03
C ARG A 106 -4.18 5.98 18.78
N GLU A 107 -3.17 5.29 18.27
CA GLU A 107 -1.86 5.86 18.00
C GLU A 107 -1.76 6.58 16.65
N LEU A 108 -2.80 6.52 15.82
CA LEU A 108 -2.79 7.18 14.53
C LEU A 108 -2.70 8.69 14.67
N PRO A 109 -1.99 9.37 13.75
CA PRO A 109 -1.98 10.84 13.75
C PRO A 109 -3.38 11.39 13.47
N ALA A 110 -3.62 12.63 13.90
CA ALA A 110 -4.95 13.25 13.82
C ALA A 110 -5.47 13.39 12.38
N ASP A 111 -4.56 13.46 11.40
CA ASP A 111 -4.91 13.59 9.98
C ASP A 111 -5.08 12.25 9.27
N ALA A 112 -4.95 11.12 9.98
CA ALA A 112 -5.15 9.80 9.39
C ALA A 112 -6.61 9.64 8.93
N GLU A 113 -6.78 9.09 7.73
CA GLU A 113 -8.11 8.84 7.17
C GLU A 113 -8.46 7.36 7.29
N THR A 114 -9.45 7.04 8.10
CA THR A 114 -9.93 5.67 8.27
C THR A 114 -11.36 5.56 7.76
N LEU A 115 -11.77 4.36 7.34
CA LEU A 115 -13.15 4.13 6.92
C LEU A 115 -14.10 4.10 8.10
N SER A 116 -13.62 3.65 9.26
CA SER A 116 -14.39 3.62 10.50
C SER A 116 -13.44 3.43 11.68
N GLU A 117 -13.98 3.55 12.91
CA GLU A 117 -13.34 3.00 14.11
C GLU A 117 -13.21 1.48 13.98
N PRO A 118 -12.33 0.84 14.76
CA PRO A 118 -12.25 -0.62 14.75
C PRO A 118 -13.58 -1.30 14.96
N GLN A 119 -13.84 -2.33 14.17
CA GLN A 119 -15.06 -3.12 14.22
C GLN A 119 -14.70 -4.59 14.42
N THR A 120 -15.44 -5.29 15.25
CA THR A 120 -15.30 -6.74 15.40
C THR A 120 -16.37 -7.43 14.58
N THR A 121 -15.95 -8.24 13.62
CA THR A 121 -16.87 -8.96 12.73
C THR A 121 -17.52 -10.14 13.44
N GLU A 122 -18.52 -10.73 12.80
CA GLU A 122 -19.20 -11.92 13.32
C GLU A 122 -18.25 -13.11 13.56
N SER A 123 -17.17 -13.19 12.79
CA SER A 123 -16.14 -14.23 12.95
C SER A 123 -15.17 -13.96 14.10
N GLY A 124 -15.26 -12.80 14.75
CA GLY A 124 -14.39 -12.44 15.87
C GLY A 124 -13.13 -11.67 15.47
N THR A 125 -12.93 -11.38 14.19
CA THR A 125 -11.80 -10.60 13.72
C THR A 125 -12.07 -9.11 13.93
N THR A 126 -11.12 -8.39 14.52
CA THR A 126 -11.22 -6.94 14.68
C THR A 126 -10.44 -6.27 13.56
N ILE A 127 -11.07 -5.31 12.89
CA ILE A 127 -10.51 -4.66 11.70
C ILE A 127 -10.72 -3.15 11.73
N PHE A 128 -9.84 -2.40 11.08
CA PHE A 128 -10.15 -1.11 10.50
C PHE A 128 -9.35 -0.93 9.21
N PHE A 129 -9.85 -0.06 8.33
CA PHE A 129 -9.15 0.32 7.10
C PHE A 129 -8.65 1.74 7.22
N ILE A 130 -7.43 1.97 6.75
CA ILE A 130 -6.84 3.31 6.65
C ILE A 130 -6.48 3.57 5.18
N ARG A 131 -6.62 4.82 4.75
CA ARG A 131 -6.18 5.24 3.43
C ARG A 131 -4.76 5.77 3.49
N ASP A 132 -3.96 5.37 2.52
CA ASP A 132 -2.65 5.97 2.36
C ASP A 132 -2.79 7.37 1.71
N PRO A 133 -1.70 8.14 1.54
CA PRO A 133 -1.79 9.49 0.98
C PRO A 133 -2.39 9.58 -0.43
N GLU A 134 -2.45 8.48 -1.16
CA GLU A 134 -3.02 8.42 -2.50
C GLU A 134 -4.32 7.60 -2.55
N GLN A 135 -4.96 7.43 -1.39
CA GLN A 135 -6.26 6.77 -1.24
C GLN A 135 -6.24 5.25 -1.41
N ASN A 136 -5.05 4.63 -1.46
CA ASN A 136 -4.96 3.18 -1.42
C ASN A 136 -5.39 2.67 -0.04
N LEU A 137 -6.08 1.54 -0.02
CA LEU A 137 -6.62 0.97 1.21
C LEU A 137 -5.65 0.00 1.86
N VAL A 138 -5.52 0.12 3.18
CA VAL A 138 -4.75 -0.80 4.02
C VAL A 138 -5.66 -1.29 5.13
N GLU A 139 -5.76 -2.60 5.28
CA GLU A 139 -6.52 -3.22 6.37
C GLU A 139 -5.58 -3.52 7.54
N ILE A 140 -5.97 -3.08 8.73
CA ILE A 140 -5.27 -3.43 9.97
C ILE A 140 -6.19 -4.39 10.72
N LEU A 141 -5.68 -5.56 11.06
CA LEU A 141 -6.52 -6.60 11.63
C LEU A 141 -5.83 -7.44 12.69
N SER A 142 -6.68 -8.02 13.54
CA SER A 142 -6.30 -9.03 14.51
C SER A 142 -7.34 -10.14 14.44
N PRO A 143 -6.93 -11.37 14.11
CA PRO A 143 -7.84 -12.51 14.02
C PRO A 143 -8.50 -12.85 15.34
#